data_b1281ed6e8a1fcc1fa1a4f893769a7f2
#
_entry.id   b1281ed6e8a1fcc1fa1a4f893769a7f2
#
_cell.length_a   1.000
_cell.length_b   1.000
_cell.length_c   1.000
_cell.angle_alpha   90.00
_cell.angle_beta   90.00
_cell.angle_gamma   90.00
#
_symmetry.space_group_name_H-M   'P 1'
#
loop_
_entity.id
_entity.type
_entity.pdbx_description
1 polymer ?
#
loop_
_entity_poly.entity_id
_entity_poly.type
_entity_poly.pdbx_seq_one_letter_code
_entity_poly.pdbx_strand_id
1 'polypeptide(L)'
;DPKCVKGCPVGVKVREFVDLVLKKDFKAAAAKMREDNVLPAVTGRVCPQESQCEQRCTLGKKFDPVAIGRLERFAADWVMHHGTGDAPAVAPSTGRNAAIVGSGPSGLACAYELRKMGHAVTVFEAFHQAGGVLIYGIPEFRLPKTIVAAEVDYLREAEWAISAEDV
;
A
#
# COMPACT_ATOMS: atom_id res chain seq x y z
N ASP A 1 3.59 6.35 -21.06
CA ASP A 1 2.85 6.28 -19.80
C ASP A 1 2.06 7.56 -19.55
N PRO A 2 0.84 7.46 -19.00
CA PRO A 2 0.05 8.63 -18.61
C PRO A 2 0.83 9.56 -17.67
N LYS A 3 0.56 10.87 -17.76
CA LYS A 3 1.31 11.85 -16.95
C LYS A 3 1.11 11.66 -15.44
N CYS A 4 -0.05 11.20 -15.01
CA CYS A 4 -0.33 10.87 -13.61
C CYS A 4 0.54 9.71 -13.10
N VAL A 5 0.81 8.68 -13.92
CA VAL A 5 1.75 7.59 -13.59
C VAL A 5 3.16 8.15 -13.38
N LYS A 6 3.62 9.05 -14.27
CA LYS A 6 4.93 9.71 -14.12
C LYS A 6 4.99 10.66 -12.92
N GLY A 7 3.87 11.09 -12.40
CA GLY A 7 3.76 11.89 -11.18
C GLY A 7 3.72 11.07 -9.89
N CYS A 8 3.53 9.75 -9.99
CA CYS A 8 3.53 8.84 -8.86
C CYS A 8 4.96 8.32 -8.60
N PRO A 9 5.51 8.45 -7.39
CA PRO A 9 6.86 7.97 -7.09
C PRO A 9 7.06 6.47 -7.30
N VAL A 10 6.01 5.66 -7.12
CA VAL A 10 6.04 4.19 -7.31
C VAL A 10 5.40 3.74 -8.62
N GLY A 11 4.92 4.67 -9.43
CA GLY A 11 4.44 4.38 -10.78
C GLY A 11 3.09 3.67 -10.87
N VAL A 12 2.21 3.84 -9.86
CA VAL A 12 0.87 3.22 -9.85
C VAL A 12 0.16 3.45 -11.18
N LYS A 13 -0.40 2.39 -11.75
CA LYS A 13 -1.14 2.38 -13.03
C LYS A 13 -2.51 3.03 -12.87
N VAL A 14 -2.50 4.35 -12.59
CA VAL A 14 -3.66 5.15 -12.22
C VAL A 14 -4.84 4.94 -13.16
N ARG A 15 -4.60 4.96 -14.47
CA ARG A 15 -5.67 4.82 -15.46
C ARG A 15 -6.39 3.48 -15.34
N GLU A 16 -5.62 2.41 -15.11
CA GLU A 16 -6.16 1.06 -15.05
C GLU A 16 -7.06 0.87 -13.83
N PHE A 17 -6.61 1.29 -12.63
CA PHE A 17 -7.45 1.15 -11.46
C PHE A 17 -8.67 2.09 -11.48
N VAL A 18 -8.55 3.28 -12.04
CA VAL A 18 -9.68 4.20 -12.21
C VAL A 18 -10.73 3.62 -13.16
N ASP A 19 -10.32 2.99 -14.25
CA ASP A 19 -11.24 2.30 -15.17
C ASP A 19 -11.98 1.16 -14.46
N LEU A 20 -11.33 0.44 -13.56
CA LEU A 20 -11.95 -0.62 -12.75
C LEU A 20 -12.95 -0.03 -11.74
N VAL A 21 -12.61 1.09 -11.10
CA VAL A 21 -13.55 1.81 -10.22
C VAL A 21 -14.79 2.25 -11.00
N LEU A 22 -14.64 2.78 -12.21
CA LEU A 22 -15.76 3.17 -13.07
C LEU A 22 -16.66 1.99 -13.44
N LYS A 23 -16.09 0.81 -13.59
CA LYS A 23 -16.81 -0.46 -13.83
C LYS A 23 -17.43 -1.04 -12.55
N LYS A 24 -17.23 -0.39 -11.40
CA LYS A 24 -17.64 -0.86 -10.06
C LYS A 24 -16.97 -2.18 -9.65
N ASP A 25 -15.86 -2.55 -10.28
CA ASP A 25 -15.04 -3.67 -9.86
C ASP A 25 -13.96 -3.18 -8.86
N PHE A 26 -14.41 -2.91 -7.63
CA PHE A 26 -13.58 -2.32 -6.59
C PHE A 26 -12.52 -3.29 -6.08
N LYS A 27 -12.81 -4.61 -6.10
CA LYS A 27 -11.84 -5.64 -5.74
C LYS A 27 -10.67 -5.64 -6.74
N ALA A 28 -10.96 -5.70 -8.02
CA ALA A 28 -9.92 -5.65 -9.05
C ALA A 28 -9.17 -4.32 -9.06
N ALA A 29 -9.84 -3.20 -8.74
CA ALA A 29 -9.20 -1.89 -8.61
C ALA A 29 -8.15 -1.88 -7.49
N ALA A 30 -8.49 -2.42 -6.31
CA ALA A 30 -7.56 -2.52 -5.19
C ALA A 30 -6.39 -3.47 -5.52
N ALA A 31 -6.66 -4.62 -6.12
CA ALA A 31 -5.62 -5.55 -6.55
C ALA A 31 -4.66 -4.90 -7.57
N LYS A 32 -5.20 -4.14 -8.53
CA LYS A 32 -4.41 -3.40 -9.51
C LYS A 32 -3.48 -2.36 -8.87
N MET A 33 -3.95 -1.65 -7.85
CA MET A 33 -3.11 -0.71 -7.11
C MET A 33 -1.98 -1.42 -6.36
N ARG A 34 -2.26 -2.59 -5.77
CA ARG A 34 -1.28 -3.37 -5.01
C ARG A 34 -0.18 -4.01 -5.88
N GLU A 35 -0.31 -4.00 -7.20
CA GLU A 35 0.79 -4.38 -8.08
C GLU A 35 2.02 -3.47 -7.93
N ASP A 36 1.79 -2.17 -7.71
CA ASP A 36 2.84 -1.14 -7.67
C ASP A 36 2.92 -0.43 -6.30
N ASN A 37 1.88 -0.53 -5.46
CA ASN A 37 1.76 0.16 -4.17
C ASN A 37 1.35 -0.80 -3.06
N VAL A 38 2.25 -1.04 -2.13
CA VAL A 38 2.08 -2.02 -1.05
C VAL A 38 1.05 -1.58 0.00
N LEU A 39 0.87 -0.27 0.21
CA LEU A 39 0.06 0.32 1.29
C LEU A 39 -1.00 1.30 0.78
N PRO A 40 -1.93 0.89 -0.12
CA PRO A 40 -2.85 1.82 -0.79
C PRO A 40 -3.82 2.52 0.16
N ALA A 41 -4.25 1.91 1.26
CA ALA A 41 -5.11 2.57 2.23
C ALA A 41 -4.37 3.66 3.03
N VAL A 42 -3.06 3.51 3.22
CA VAL A 42 -2.20 4.53 3.82
C VAL A 42 -1.95 5.66 2.83
N THR A 43 -1.44 5.34 1.64
CA THR A 43 -1.05 6.35 0.64
C THR A 43 -2.23 7.16 0.13
N GLY A 44 -3.41 6.55 -0.03
CA GLY A 44 -4.65 7.26 -0.34
C GLY A 44 -5.08 8.30 0.70
N ARG A 45 -4.48 8.26 1.92
CA ARG A 45 -4.72 9.23 2.99
C ARG A 45 -3.59 10.23 3.19
N VAL A 46 -2.34 9.84 2.98
CA VAL A 46 -1.18 10.64 3.40
C VAL A 46 -0.33 11.17 2.26
N CYS A 47 -0.40 10.61 1.05
CA CYS A 47 0.30 11.17 -0.10
C CYS A 47 -0.18 12.61 -0.37
N PRO A 48 0.72 13.53 -0.74
CA PRO A 48 0.35 14.85 -1.24
C PRO A 48 0.00 14.78 -2.74
N GLN A 49 -1.10 14.10 -3.07
CA GLN A 49 -1.50 13.80 -4.46
C GLN A 49 -1.62 15.07 -5.31
N GLU A 50 -2.05 16.18 -4.69
CA GLU A 50 -2.16 17.50 -5.30
C GLU A 50 -0.82 18.06 -5.83
N SER A 51 0.30 17.57 -5.34
CA SER A 51 1.64 17.93 -5.83
C SER A 51 2.34 16.78 -6.60
N GLN A 52 1.68 15.64 -6.74
CA GLN A 52 2.18 14.43 -7.37
C GLN A 52 1.33 14.02 -8.58
N CYS A 53 0.56 12.92 -8.45
CA CYS A 53 -0.22 12.35 -9.55
C CYS A 53 -1.34 13.28 -10.03
N GLU A 54 -2.07 13.93 -9.13
CA GLU A 54 -3.17 14.85 -9.48
C GLU A 54 -2.66 16.11 -10.15
N GLN A 55 -1.52 16.67 -9.72
CA GLN A 55 -0.87 17.81 -10.39
C GLN A 55 -0.54 17.50 -11.85
N ARG A 56 -0.24 16.25 -12.17
CA ARG A 56 0.09 15.81 -13.53
C ARG A 56 -1.13 15.40 -14.34
N CYS A 57 -2.34 15.48 -13.76
CA CYS A 57 -3.56 15.10 -14.47
C CYS A 57 -3.80 15.99 -15.68
N THR A 58 -4.02 15.37 -16.85
CA THR A 58 -4.24 16.11 -18.10
C THR A 58 -5.59 16.83 -18.12
N LEU A 59 -6.60 16.30 -17.40
CA LEU A 59 -7.89 16.95 -17.23
C LEU A 59 -7.78 18.25 -16.44
N GLY A 60 -6.89 18.32 -15.45
CA GLY A 60 -6.64 19.51 -14.64
C GLY A 60 -6.19 20.75 -15.40
N LYS A 61 -5.93 20.64 -16.73
CA LYS A 61 -5.65 21.79 -17.59
C LYS A 61 -6.91 22.60 -17.98
N LYS A 62 -8.08 21.96 -17.98
CA LYS A 62 -9.35 22.55 -18.43
C LYS A 62 -10.49 22.34 -17.42
N PHE A 63 -10.35 21.38 -16.53
CA PHE A 63 -11.32 20.94 -15.54
C PHE A 63 -10.60 20.65 -14.24
N ASP A 64 -11.34 20.23 -13.21
CA ASP A 64 -10.72 19.68 -12.02
C ASP A 64 -9.96 18.38 -12.35
N PRO A 65 -8.80 18.15 -11.74
CA PRO A 65 -8.09 16.90 -11.89
C PRO A 65 -8.92 15.74 -11.34
N VAL A 66 -8.68 14.53 -11.87
CA VAL A 66 -9.25 13.32 -11.26
C VAL A 66 -8.75 13.22 -9.82
N ALA A 67 -9.67 13.03 -8.87
CA ALA A 67 -9.35 12.88 -7.46
C ALA A 67 -8.74 11.48 -7.18
N ILE A 68 -7.52 11.26 -7.66
CA ILE A 68 -6.83 9.98 -7.70
C ILE A 68 -6.67 9.40 -6.29
N GLY A 69 -6.19 10.21 -5.34
CA GLY A 69 -6.01 9.77 -3.96
C GLY A 69 -7.30 9.39 -3.26
N ARG A 70 -8.42 10.08 -3.58
CA ARG A 70 -9.74 9.72 -3.03
C ARG A 70 -10.26 8.40 -3.61
N LEU A 71 -10.03 8.15 -4.88
CA LEU A 71 -10.40 6.88 -5.53
C LEU A 71 -9.54 5.73 -5.03
N GLU A 72 -8.24 5.96 -4.84
CA GLU A 72 -7.32 5.01 -4.22
C GLU A 72 -7.78 4.64 -2.81
N ARG A 73 -8.02 5.64 -1.97
CA ARG A 73 -8.56 5.43 -0.62
C ARG A 73 -9.88 4.66 -0.65
N PHE A 74 -10.81 5.06 -1.50
CA PHE A 74 -12.12 4.41 -1.61
C PHE A 74 -12.01 2.93 -1.93
N ALA A 75 -11.22 2.57 -2.95
CA ALA A 75 -11.09 1.17 -3.37
C ALA A 75 -10.37 0.31 -2.30
N ALA A 76 -9.35 0.88 -1.62
CA ALA A 76 -8.66 0.21 -0.53
C ALA A 76 -9.60 -0.01 0.68
N ASP A 77 -10.34 1.02 1.09
CA ASP A 77 -11.30 0.94 2.20
C ASP A 77 -12.43 -0.05 1.88
N TRP A 78 -12.88 -0.08 0.63
CA TRP A 78 -13.93 -1.01 0.22
C TRP A 78 -13.51 -2.46 0.44
N VAL A 79 -12.30 -2.84 0.03
CA VAL A 79 -11.77 -4.20 0.23
C VAL A 79 -11.61 -4.52 1.72
N MET A 80 -11.11 -3.60 2.53
CA MET A 80 -10.99 -3.78 3.98
C MET A 80 -12.35 -4.05 4.64
N HIS A 81 -13.40 -3.33 4.24
CA HIS A 81 -14.73 -3.49 4.82
C HIS A 81 -15.47 -4.75 4.35
N HIS A 82 -15.16 -5.25 3.16
CA HIS A 82 -15.86 -6.41 2.59
C HIS A 82 -15.08 -7.73 2.74
N GLY A 83 -13.87 -7.69 3.28
CA GLY A 83 -13.04 -8.89 3.50
C GLY A 83 -12.74 -9.67 2.21
N THR A 84 -12.66 -8.98 1.07
CA THR A 84 -12.53 -9.61 -0.25
C THR A 84 -11.11 -9.50 -0.83
N GLY A 85 -10.15 -9.05 -0.03
CA GLY A 85 -8.74 -9.06 -0.43
C GLY A 85 -8.26 -10.50 -0.62
N ASP A 86 -7.71 -10.83 -1.78
CA ASP A 86 -7.03 -12.11 -1.95
C ASP A 86 -5.65 -12.03 -1.27
N ALA A 87 -5.24 -13.11 -0.62
CA ALA A 87 -3.89 -13.20 -0.09
C ALA A 87 -2.85 -12.96 -1.21
N PRO A 88 -1.74 -12.30 -0.91
CA PRO A 88 -0.71 -12.05 -1.91
C PRO A 88 -0.17 -13.34 -2.52
N ALA A 89 -0.05 -13.40 -3.84
CA ALA A 89 0.58 -14.52 -4.52
C ALA A 89 2.09 -14.54 -4.17
N VAL A 90 2.55 -15.66 -3.66
CA VAL A 90 3.94 -15.88 -3.27
C VAL A 90 4.60 -16.88 -4.22
N ALA A 91 5.78 -16.53 -4.73
CA ALA A 91 6.57 -17.43 -5.57
C ALA A 91 7.10 -18.64 -4.75
N PRO A 92 7.46 -19.74 -5.41
CA PRO A 92 8.10 -20.89 -4.75
C PRO A 92 9.31 -20.47 -3.90
N SER A 93 9.52 -21.17 -2.79
CA SER A 93 10.61 -20.86 -1.87
C SER A 93 11.97 -20.86 -2.57
N THR A 94 12.73 -19.80 -2.32
CA THR A 94 14.13 -19.68 -2.81
C THR A 94 15.15 -20.34 -1.87
N GLY A 95 14.73 -20.77 -0.67
CA GLY A 95 15.61 -21.25 0.40
C GLY A 95 16.46 -20.15 1.05
N ARG A 96 16.23 -18.87 0.73
CA ARG A 96 16.96 -17.72 1.31
C ARG A 96 16.15 -17.07 2.40
N ASN A 97 16.84 -16.59 3.44
CA ASN A 97 16.28 -15.83 4.55
C ASN A 97 16.72 -14.38 4.45
N ALA A 98 15.80 -13.46 4.73
CA ALA A 98 16.06 -12.03 4.82
C ALA A 98 15.64 -11.50 6.19
N ALA A 99 16.51 -10.70 6.81
CA ALA A 99 16.24 -9.98 8.04
C ALA A 99 16.06 -8.50 7.70
N ILE A 100 14.98 -7.88 8.19
CA ILE A 100 14.67 -6.46 7.98
C ILE A 100 14.61 -5.80 9.35
N VAL A 101 15.31 -4.70 9.53
CA VAL A 101 15.31 -3.94 10.77
C VAL A 101 14.35 -2.75 10.65
N GLY A 102 13.31 -2.75 11.46
CA GLY A 102 12.25 -1.76 11.52
C GLY A 102 11.07 -2.09 10.61
N SER A 103 9.86 -1.94 11.17
CA SER A 103 8.58 -2.16 10.50
C SER A 103 7.91 -0.87 10.01
N GLY A 104 8.67 0.19 9.78
CA GLY A 104 8.17 1.39 9.12
C GLY A 104 7.72 1.10 7.67
N PRO A 105 7.15 2.09 6.94
CA PRO A 105 6.61 1.86 5.60
C PRO A 105 7.63 1.25 4.64
N SER A 106 8.90 1.61 4.75
CA SER A 106 9.97 1.05 3.92
C SER A 106 10.24 -0.42 4.26
N GLY A 107 10.32 -0.75 5.56
CA GLY A 107 10.53 -2.14 6.00
C GLY A 107 9.37 -3.05 5.63
N LEU A 108 8.12 -2.57 5.81
CA LEU A 108 6.91 -3.29 5.41
C LEU A 108 6.88 -3.56 3.90
N ALA A 109 7.20 -2.54 3.08
CA ALA A 109 7.24 -2.70 1.63
C ALA A 109 8.34 -3.68 1.20
N CYS A 110 9.53 -3.59 1.80
CA CYS A 110 10.63 -4.50 1.53
C CYS A 110 10.29 -5.94 1.92
N ALA A 111 9.67 -6.14 3.09
CA ALA A 111 9.24 -7.45 3.56
C ALA A 111 8.26 -8.10 2.58
N TYR A 112 7.26 -7.34 2.18
CA TYR A 112 6.22 -7.81 1.26
C TYR A 112 6.81 -8.21 -0.10
N GLU A 113 7.64 -7.35 -0.72
CA GLU A 113 8.23 -7.64 -2.02
C GLU A 113 9.19 -8.83 -1.98
N LEU A 114 10.04 -8.94 -0.95
CA LEU A 114 10.92 -10.10 -0.78
C LEU A 114 10.12 -11.39 -0.58
N ARG A 115 9.02 -11.32 0.17
CA ARG A 115 8.17 -12.49 0.37
C ARG A 115 7.47 -12.91 -0.93
N LYS A 116 6.96 -11.97 -1.72
CA LYS A 116 6.42 -12.25 -3.05
C LYS A 116 7.43 -12.98 -3.95
N MET A 117 8.72 -12.66 -3.81
CA MET A 117 9.82 -13.33 -4.51
C MET A 117 10.15 -14.73 -3.96
N GLY A 118 9.47 -15.20 -2.91
CA GLY A 118 9.66 -16.52 -2.32
C GLY A 118 10.77 -16.61 -1.27
N HIS A 119 11.28 -15.47 -0.78
CA HIS A 119 12.25 -15.47 0.33
C HIS A 119 11.51 -15.63 1.67
N ALA A 120 12.11 -16.32 2.64
CA ALA A 120 11.67 -16.27 4.02
C ALA A 120 12.09 -14.91 4.61
N VAL A 121 11.16 -14.22 5.28
CA VAL A 121 11.39 -12.86 5.78
C VAL A 121 11.06 -12.76 7.26
N THR A 122 11.96 -12.14 8.03
CA THR A 122 11.72 -11.75 9.42
C THR A 122 11.96 -10.25 9.55
N VAL A 123 10.97 -9.54 10.09
CA VAL A 123 11.08 -8.11 10.42
C VAL A 123 11.30 -7.98 11.91
N PHE A 124 12.38 -7.31 12.30
CA PHE A 124 12.70 -6.99 13.69
C PHE A 124 12.22 -5.58 14.00
N GLU A 125 11.36 -5.44 15.01
CA GLU A 125 10.76 -4.17 15.41
C GLU A 125 11.01 -3.91 16.88
N ALA A 126 11.61 -2.75 17.20
CA ALA A 126 11.93 -2.35 18.57
C ALA A 126 10.73 -1.79 19.35
N PHE A 127 9.68 -1.35 18.65
CA PHE A 127 8.47 -0.85 19.29
C PHE A 127 7.39 -1.94 19.36
N HIS A 128 6.47 -1.76 20.29
CA HIS A 128 5.39 -2.73 20.58
C HIS A 128 4.35 -2.88 19.47
N GLN A 129 4.33 -1.99 18.46
CA GLN A 129 3.44 -2.07 17.31
C GLN A 129 4.20 -1.82 16.01
N ALA A 130 3.90 -2.65 15.00
CA ALA A 130 4.45 -2.48 13.67
C ALA A 130 3.84 -1.28 12.96
N GLY A 131 4.63 -0.60 12.11
CA GLY A 131 4.19 0.54 11.33
C GLY A 131 5.09 1.77 11.46
N GLY A 132 5.97 1.82 12.46
CA GLY A 132 6.92 2.92 12.65
C GLY A 132 6.24 4.29 12.65
N VAL A 133 6.68 5.20 11.77
CA VAL A 133 6.10 6.55 11.67
C VAL A 133 4.59 6.56 11.38
N LEU A 134 4.04 5.53 10.76
CA LEU A 134 2.60 5.44 10.49
C LEU A 134 1.79 5.33 11.79
N ILE A 135 2.36 4.67 12.81
CA ILE A 135 1.76 4.53 14.15
C ILE A 135 2.13 5.70 15.04
N TYR A 136 3.44 5.99 15.14
CA TYR A 136 3.96 6.88 16.19
C TYR A 136 4.12 8.34 15.74
N GLY A 137 4.16 8.61 14.43
CA GLY A 137 4.44 9.95 13.90
C GLY A 137 3.23 10.64 13.28
N ILE A 138 2.35 9.92 12.58
CA ILE A 138 1.21 10.53 11.88
C ILE A 138 0.01 10.62 12.84
N PRO A 139 -0.63 11.80 13.02
CA PRO A 139 -1.78 11.94 13.89
C PRO A 139 -2.98 11.07 13.49
N GLU A 140 -3.75 10.60 14.50
CA GLU A 140 -4.91 9.71 14.32
C GLU A 140 -5.96 10.27 13.34
N PHE A 141 -6.22 11.57 13.38
CA PHE A 141 -7.20 12.21 12.49
C PHE A 141 -6.76 12.20 11.02
N ARG A 142 -5.46 12.09 10.73
CA ARG A 142 -4.92 11.98 9.37
C ARG A 142 -4.84 10.54 8.91
N LEU A 143 -4.36 9.66 9.79
CA LEU A 143 -4.19 8.23 9.52
C LEU A 143 -4.64 7.43 10.75
N PRO A 144 -5.89 6.93 10.75
CA PRO A 144 -6.39 6.07 11.83
C PRO A 144 -5.49 4.82 12.00
N LYS A 145 -5.16 4.48 13.24
CA LYS A 145 -4.25 3.36 13.53
C LYS A 145 -4.86 2.01 13.16
N THR A 146 -6.18 1.92 13.18
CA THR A 146 -6.91 0.75 12.69
C THR A 146 -6.66 0.47 11.20
N ILE A 147 -6.46 1.51 10.39
CA ILE A 147 -6.11 1.35 8.96
C ILE A 147 -4.68 0.82 8.82
N VAL A 148 -3.75 1.32 9.63
CA VAL A 148 -2.36 0.82 9.62
C VAL A 148 -2.32 -0.64 10.04
N ALA A 149 -3.04 -1.00 11.12
CA ALA A 149 -3.14 -2.38 11.58
C ALA A 149 -3.69 -3.30 10.48
N ALA A 150 -4.80 -2.92 9.84
CA ALA A 150 -5.39 -3.71 8.76
C ALA A 150 -4.45 -3.89 7.56
N GLU A 151 -3.68 -2.86 7.20
CA GLU A 151 -2.66 -2.99 6.14
C GLU A 151 -1.53 -3.93 6.56
N VAL A 152 -1.03 -3.82 7.79
CA VAL A 152 0.00 -4.72 8.33
C VAL A 152 -0.50 -6.17 8.35
N ASP A 153 -1.74 -6.40 8.82
CA ASP A 153 -2.34 -7.73 8.86
C ASP A 153 -2.48 -8.32 7.45
N TYR A 154 -2.95 -7.55 6.49
CA TYR A 154 -3.00 -7.97 5.09
C TYR A 154 -1.61 -8.37 4.54
N LEU A 155 -0.58 -7.55 4.83
CA LEU A 155 0.77 -7.86 4.37
C LEU A 155 1.30 -9.16 5.01
N ARG A 156 0.92 -9.45 6.25
CA ARG A 156 1.30 -10.67 6.97
C ARG A 156 0.64 -11.95 6.41
N GLU A 157 -0.46 -11.83 5.66
CA GLU A 157 -1.06 -12.96 4.93
C GLU A 157 -0.08 -13.56 3.91
N ALA A 158 0.97 -12.85 3.51
CA ALA A 158 2.09 -13.41 2.73
C ALA A 158 3.03 -14.31 3.55
N GLU A 159 2.68 -14.66 4.80
CA GLU A 159 3.41 -15.58 5.68
C GLU A 159 4.84 -15.13 6.03
N TRP A 160 5.02 -13.92 6.49
CA TRP A 160 6.27 -13.43 7.08
C TRP A 160 6.12 -13.10 8.57
N ALA A 161 7.21 -13.18 9.31
CA ALA A 161 7.22 -12.98 10.75
C ALA A 161 7.60 -11.54 11.13
N ILE A 162 6.94 -11.00 12.17
CA ILE A 162 7.43 -9.84 12.92
C ILE A 162 7.92 -10.36 14.27
N SER A 163 9.18 -10.11 14.60
CA SER A 163 9.73 -10.34 15.93
C SER A 163 9.79 -8.99 16.66
N ALA A 164 9.05 -8.90 17.74
CA ALA A 164 9.09 -7.76 18.67
C ALA A 164 10.02 -8.06 19.87
N GLU A 165 10.71 -9.20 19.85
CA GLU A 165 11.61 -9.61 20.92
C GLU A 165 13.02 -9.10 20.64
N ASP A 166 13.53 -8.29 21.56
CA ASP A 166 14.92 -7.89 21.81
C ASP A 166 15.80 -7.54 20.57
N VAL A 167 15.69 -6.28 20.16
CA VAL A 167 16.79 -5.61 19.45
C VAL A 167 17.56 -4.73 20.43
#